data_6b16895bcae2994c48ac3169e1c50033
#
_entry.id   6b16895bcae2994c48ac3169e1c50033
#
_cell.length_a   1.000
_cell.length_b   1.000
_cell.length_c   1.000
_cell.angle_alpha   90.00
_cell.angle_beta   90.00
_cell.angle_gamma   90.00
#
_symmetry.space_group_name_H-M   'P 1'
#
loop_
_entity.id
_entity.type
_entity.pdbx_description
1 polymer ?
#
loop_
_entity_poly.entity_id
_entity_poly.type
_entity_poly.pdbx_seq_one_letter_code
_entity_poly.pdbx_strand_id
1 'polypeptide(L)'
;MESYPKVKSVQPLSGKRLRVTFETDAVRVYDCTPLLQEPAFRLLQDDAFFRNVCADPHGYGVAWSDEIDVAESELWLHGTPEQAVAADPR
;
A
#
# COMPACT_ATOMS: atom_id res chain seq x y z
N MET A 1 -6.92 -9.90 21.38
CA MET A 1 -7.00 -8.67 20.65
C MET A 1 -6.08 -8.72 19.43
N GLU A 2 -6.66 -8.43 18.32
CA GLU A 2 -5.91 -8.46 17.07
C GLU A 2 -5.17 -7.17 16.85
N SER A 3 -3.94 -7.28 16.42
CA SER A 3 -3.24 -6.10 15.96
C SER A 3 -2.54 -6.47 14.66
N TYR A 4 -2.40 -5.48 13.80
CA TYR A 4 -1.78 -5.70 12.50
C TYR A 4 -0.36 -5.19 12.54
N PRO A 5 0.54 -5.80 11.75
CA PRO A 5 1.91 -5.29 11.73
C PRO A 5 1.94 -3.87 11.18
N LYS A 6 2.87 -3.09 11.69
CA LYS A 6 3.01 -1.72 11.25
C LYS A 6 3.77 -1.66 9.94
N VAL A 7 3.49 -0.64 9.16
CA VAL A 7 4.16 -0.44 7.88
C VAL A 7 5.55 0.12 8.12
N LYS A 8 6.52 -0.48 7.45
CA LYS A 8 7.90 -0.04 7.52
C LYS A 8 8.26 0.84 6.34
N SER A 9 7.84 0.45 5.14
CA SER A 9 8.14 1.22 3.94
C SER A 9 7.11 0.88 2.86
N VAL A 10 7.06 1.74 1.84
CA VAL A 10 6.15 1.54 0.73
C VAL A 10 6.86 1.96 -0.55
N GLN A 11 6.59 1.25 -1.63
CA GLN A 11 7.15 1.53 -2.93
C GLN A 11 6.03 1.49 -3.96
N PRO A 12 5.82 2.57 -4.72
CA PRO A 12 4.81 2.55 -5.78
C PRO A 12 5.30 1.70 -6.94
N LEU A 13 4.37 0.92 -7.49
CA LEU A 13 4.64 0.06 -8.63
C LEU A 13 3.75 0.47 -9.79
N SER A 14 4.07 -0.01 -10.98
CA SER A 14 3.23 0.25 -12.12
C SER A 14 1.86 -0.40 -11.91
N GLY A 15 0.85 0.12 -12.60
CA GLY A 15 -0.49 -0.42 -12.49
C GLY A 15 -1.19 -0.02 -11.22
N LYS A 16 -0.79 1.08 -10.60
CA LYS A 16 -1.43 1.58 -9.38
C LYS A 16 -1.38 0.56 -8.25
N ARG A 17 -0.23 -0.09 -8.12
CA ARG A 17 -0.01 -1.05 -7.03
C ARG A 17 1.06 -0.52 -6.10
N LEU A 18 1.04 -1.01 -4.87
CA LEU A 18 2.01 -0.63 -3.85
C LEU A 18 2.67 -1.88 -3.31
N ARG A 19 3.99 -1.86 -3.22
CA ARG A 19 4.70 -2.88 -2.46
C ARG A 19 4.90 -2.35 -1.06
N VAL A 20 4.33 -3.02 -0.08
CA VAL A 20 4.35 -2.57 1.31
C VAL A 20 5.18 -3.55 2.12
N THR A 21 6.20 -3.04 2.78
CA THR A 21 7.02 -3.85 3.69
C THR A 21 6.61 -3.49 5.10
N PHE A 22 6.33 -4.53 5.90
CA PHE A 22 5.91 -4.35 7.29
C PHE A 22 7.09 -4.55 8.23
N GLU A 23 6.93 -4.13 9.47
CA GLU A 23 8.02 -4.23 10.44
C GLU A 23 8.39 -5.67 10.75
N THR A 24 7.51 -6.61 10.48
CA THR A 24 7.82 -8.04 10.61
C THR A 24 8.62 -8.56 9.42
N ASP A 25 8.96 -7.68 8.47
CA ASP A 25 9.62 -8.02 7.21
C ASP A 25 8.72 -8.75 6.24
N ALA A 26 7.45 -8.89 6.54
CA ALA A 26 6.49 -9.38 5.57
C ALA A 26 6.28 -8.33 4.49
N VAL A 27 6.07 -8.77 3.26
CA VAL A 27 5.86 -7.87 2.13
C VAL A 27 4.55 -8.25 1.46
N ARG A 28 3.74 -7.24 1.16
CA ARG A 28 2.49 -7.44 0.45
C ARG A 28 2.37 -6.45 -0.68
N VAL A 29 1.73 -6.88 -1.74
CA VAL A 29 1.45 -6.00 -2.88
C VAL A 29 -0.03 -5.67 -2.84
N TYR A 30 -0.33 -4.40 -2.73
CA TYR A 30 -1.69 -3.91 -2.61
C TYR A 30 -2.09 -3.21 -3.90
N ASP A 31 -3.22 -3.63 -4.47
CA ASP A 31 -3.72 -3.07 -5.72
C ASP A 31 -4.68 -1.93 -5.39
N CYS A 32 -4.32 -0.72 -5.78
CA CYS A 32 -5.14 0.44 -5.50
C CYS A 32 -6.21 0.68 -6.56
N THR A 33 -6.24 -0.13 -7.61
CA THR A 33 -7.19 0.09 -8.70
C THR A 33 -8.64 0.20 -8.21
N PRO A 34 -9.11 -0.66 -7.29
CA PRO A 34 -10.48 -0.52 -6.82
C PRO A 34 -10.75 0.81 -6.14
N LEU A 35 -9.74 1.42 -5.52
CA LEU A 35 -9.92 2.69 -4.84
C LEU A 35 -10.18 3.83 -5.81
N LEU A 36 -9.70 3.70 -7.04
CA LEU A 36 -9.82 4.80 -8.01
C LEU A 36 -11.26 5.16 -8.32
N GLN A 37 -12.18 4.25 -8.04
CA GLN A 37 -13.59 4.52 -8.27
C GLN A 37 -14.23 5.31 -7.15
N GLU A 38 -13.51 5.50 -6.07
CA GLU A 38 -14.00 6.27 -4.93
C GLU A 38 -13.62 7.73 -5.10
N PRO A 39 -14.58 8.66 -4.95
CA PRO A 39 -14.22 10.08 -5.12
C PRO A 39 -13.08 10.52 -4.23
N ALA A 40 -12.98 9.97 -3.02
CA ALA A 40 -11.94 10.36 -2.08
C ALA A 40 -10.55 10.02 -2.59
N PHE A 41 -10.43 9.04 -3.51
CA PHE A 41 -9.14 8.60 -4.01
C PHE A 41 -8.90 8.99 -5.46
N ARG A 42 -9.71 9.91 -5.97
CA ARG A 42 -9.64 10.26 -7.40
C ARG A 42 -8.26 10.77 -7.82
N LEU A 43 -7.58 11.47 -6.94
CA LEU A 43 -6.27 12.02 -7.30
C LEU A 43 -5.24 10.94 -7.58
N LEU A 44 -5.47 9.72 -7.11
CA LEU A 44 -4.54 8.62 -7.39
C LEU A 44 -4.50 8.25 -8.87
N GLN A 45 -5.47 8.71 -9.64
CA GLN A 45 -5.44 8.46 -11.08
C GLN A 45 -4.28 9.20 -11.75
N ASP A 46 -3.82 10.30 -11.15
CA ASP A 46 -2.65 11.00 -11.63
C ASP A 46 -1.42 10.23 -11.19
N ASP A 47 -0.64 9.73 -12.16
CA ASP A 47 0.49 8.89 -11.84
C ASP A 47 1.54 9.62 -11.01
N ALA A 48 1.78 10.90 -11.30
CA ALA A 48 2.75 11.66 -10.53
C ALA A 48 2.31 11.77 -9.07
N PHE A 49 1.03 12.00 -8.84
CA PHE A 49 0.53 12.07 -7.48
C PHE A 49 0.64 10.71 -6.80
N PHE A 50 0.30 9.65 -7.52
CA PHE A 50 0.34 8.29 -6.96
C PHE A 50 1.75 7.95 -6.49
N ARG A 51 2.76 8.36 -7.22
CA ARG A 51 4.13 8.00 -6.91
C ARG A 51 4.68 8.71 -5.67
N ASN A 52 3.97 9.70 -5.16
CA ASN A 52 4.42 10.42 -3.99
C ASN A 52 3.99 9.77 -2.68
N VAL A 53 3.52 8.56 -2.72
CA VAL A 53 3.08 7.84 -1.53
C VAL A 53 4.22 7.72 -0.52
N CYS A 54 3.88 7.85 0.76
CA CYS A 54 4.84 7.72 1.86
C CYS A 54 4.27 6.84 2.95
N ALA A 55 5.14 6.11 3.63
CA ALA A 55 4.71 5.35 4.79
C ALA A 55 4.50 6.32 5.96
N ASP A 56 3.45 6.04 6.74
CA ASP A 56 3.23 6.81 7.95
C ASP A 56 4.42 6.67 8.90
N PRO A 57 4.90 7.75 9.50
CA PRO A 57 6.06 7.65 10.41
C PRO A 57 5.84 6.70 11.59
N HIS A 58 4.59 6.52 12.00
CA HIS A 58 4.26 5.64 13.11
C HIS A 58 3.82 4.25 12.64
N GLY A 59 3.83 4.01 11.34
CA GLY A 59 3.55 2.69 10.82
C GLY A 59 2.06 2.36 10.67
N TYR A 60 1.19 3.35 10.75
CA TYR A 60 -0.26 3.08 10.73
C TYR A 60 -0.83 3.02 9.31
N GLY A 61 0.01 3.03 8.31
CA GLY A 61 -0.45 2.89 6.94
C GLY A 61 0.44 3.65 5.98
N VAL A 62 -0.13 3.99 4.85
CA VAL A 62 0.56 4.79 3.84
C VAL A 62 -0.34 5.98 3.50
N ALA A 63 0.26 7.07 3.04
CA ALA A 63 -0.49 8.27 2.74
C ALA A 63 0.10 9.01 1.56
N TRP A 64 -0.75 9.70 0.83
CA TRP A 64 -0.36 10.62 -0.23
C TRP A 64 -0.52 12.06 0.23
N SER A 65 -1.44 12.29 1.15
CA SER A 65 -1.69 13.60 1.70
C SER A 65 -2.42 13.40 3.03
N ASP A 66 -2.71 14.51 3.72
CA ASP A 66 -3.41 14.44 4.99
C ASP A 66 -4.81 13.83 4.83
N GLU A 67 -5.35 13.86 3.61
CA GLU A 67 -6.72 13.42 3.38
C GLU A 67 -6.81 12.10 2.63
N ILE A 68 -5.70 11.62 2.10
CA ILE A 68 -5.72 10.41 1.26
C ILE A 68 -4.72 9.42 1.84
N ASP A 69 -5.24 8.43 2.53
CA ASP A 69 -4.38 7.43 3.16
C ASP A 69 -5.08 6.08 3.18
N VAL A 70 -4.29 5.04 3.44
CA VAL A 70 -4.79 3.67 3.55
C VAL A 70 -4.18 3.07 4.80
N ALA A 71 -5.03 2.52 5.66
CA ALA A 71 -4.59 1.99 6.95
C ALA A 71 -3.81 0.70 6.81
N GLU A 72 -2.98 0.41 7.81
CA GLU A 72 -2.18 -0.81 7.78
C GLU A 72 -3.05 -2.06 7.76
N SER A 73 -4.22 -2.01 8.40
CA SER A 73 -5.11 -3.16 8.38
C SER A 73 -5.62 -3.48 6.98
N GLU A 74 -5.95 -2.44 6.22
CA GLU A 74 -6.41 -2.64 4.85
C GLU A 74 -5.29 -3.24 4.00
N LEU A 75 -4.09 -2.72 4.16
CA LEU A 75 -2.95 -3.20 3.39
C LEU A 75 -2.62 -4.64 3.73
N TRP A 76 -2.74 -4.98 5.02
CA TRP A 76 -2.44 -6.33 5.46
C TRP A 76 -3.51 -7.32 5.02
N LEU A 77 -4.78 -6.97 5.19
CA LEU A 77 -5.86 -7.89 4.92
C LEU A 77 -6.10 -8.11 3.44
N HIS A 78 -5.90 -7.08 2.63
CA HIS A 78 -6.25 -7.15 1.22
C HIS A 78 -5.06 -7.13 0.29
N GLY A 79 -3.84 -7.00 0.83
CA GLY A 79 -2.65 -7.13 0.01
C GLY A 79 -2.34 -8.58 -0.26
N THR A 80 -1.65 -8.83 -1.38
CA THR A 80 -1.23 -10.16 -1.77
C THR A 80 0.17 -10.41 -1.26
N PRO A 81 0.43 -11.52 -0.57
CA PRO A 81 1.79 -11.78 -0.09
C PRO A 81 2.81 -11.77 -1.21
N GLU A 82 3.88 -11.07 -1.00
CA GLU A 82 4.94 -10.95 -2.01
C GLU A 82 5.56 -12.30 -2.32
N GLN A 83 5.56 -13.21 -1.35
CA GLN A 83 6.15 -14.52 -1.57
C GLN A 83 5.50 -15.24 -2.73
N ALA A 84 4.18 -15.07 -2.89
CA ALA A 84 3.50 -15.68 -4.01
C ALA A 84 3.97 -15.06 -5.31
N VAL A 85 4.30 -13.78 -5.28
CA VAL A 85 4.80 -13.09 -6.46
C VAL A 85 6.26 -13.42 -6.68
N ALA A 86 7.05 -13.42 -5.60
CA ALA A 86 8.48 -13.65 -5.70
C ALA A 86 8.80 -15.06 -6.16
N ALA A 87 7.89 -15.99 -5.92
CA ALA A 87 8.10 -17.37 -6.36
C ALA A 87 8.04 -17.49 -7.87
N ASP A 88 7.52 -16.47 -8.52
CA ASP A 88 7.42 -16.49 -9.97
C ASP A 88 8.83 -16.37 -10.52
N PRO A 89 9.30 -17.39 -11.23
CA PRO A 89 10.66 -17.30 -11.79
C PRO A 89 10.64 -16.27 -12.89
N ARG A 90 11.62 -15.57 -12.97
CA ARG A 90 11.57 -14.61 -13.97
C ARG A 90 12.78 -14.49 -14.60
#